data_76aed6615e1b26ab076386461757d0be
#
_entry.id   76aed6615e1b26ab076386461757d0be
#
_cell.length_a   1.000
_cell.length_b   1.000
_cell.length_c   1.000
_cell.angle_alpha   90.00
_cell.angle_beta   90.00
_cell.angle_gamma   90.00
#
_symmetry.space_group_name_H-M   'P 1'
#
loop_
_entity.id
_entity.type
_entity.pdbx_description
1 polymer ?
#
loop_
_entity_poly.entity_id
_entity_poly.type
_entity_poly.pdbx_seq_one_letter_code
_entity_poly.pdbx_strand_id
1 'polypeptide(L)'
;MKSSLLAALTLASCVVPGSVFAEEGATTYRVTFERTWSEDTHPADFPLLAHFSPVIGATHGRDYALFSEGATASAGVERLCEEGKHQPLDAEIRAQIESGRVGALIETMEPIRSVPGSAQTRVSVDAGHPMVSIAAMIAPSPDWCAVAAGVSLMEDGRFVAEKTVELYAWDVGTDAATSYRALDADTKPHVPEMRSRSPYFLRDGASVPVGRVIFVRE
;
A
#
# COMPACT_ATOMS: atom_id res chain seq x y z
N MET A 1 -65.66 15.05 -50.10
CA MET A 1 -64.67 15.94 -49.56
C MET A 1 -64.32 15.39 -48.15
N LYS A 2 -63.18 14.72 -48.01
CA LYS A 2 -62.72 14.20 -46.73
C LYS A 2 -61.34 14.89 -46.43
N SER A 3 -61.33 15.79 -45.46
CA SER A 3 -60.09 16.43 -45.01
C SER A 3 -59.38 15.55 -43.97
N SER A 4 -58.15 15.16 -44.27
CA SER A 4 -57.29 14.47 -43.32
C SER A 4 -56.41 15.49 -42.58
N LEU A 5 -56.53 15.55 -41.23
CA LEU A 5 -55.63 16.28 -40.38
C LEU A 5 -54.40 15.40 -40.12
N LEU A 6 -53.21 15.87 -40.54
CA LEU A 6 -51.93 15.32 -40.09
C LEU A 6 -51.54 15.97 -38.73
N ALA A 7 -51.43 15.16 -37.67
CA ALA A 7 -50.85 15.58 -36.41
C ALA A 7 -49.33 15.40 -36.46
N ALA A 8 -48.57 16.46 -36.35
CA ALA A 8 -47.12 16.42 -36.22
C ALA A 8 -46.73 16.17 -34.76
N LEU A 9 -46.08 15.04 -34.51
CA LEU A 9 -45.54 14.68 -33.19
C LEU A 9 -44.08 15.22 -33.08
N THR A 10 -43.92 16.30 -32.31
CA THR A 10 -42.58 16.83 -31.98
C THR A 10 -41.96 16.03 -30.84
N LEU A 11 -40.93 15.24 -31.15
CA LEU A 11 -40.07 14.63 -30.12
C LEU A 11 -39.14 15.71 -29.51
N ALA A 12 -39.37 16.04 -28.23
CA ALA A 12 -38.44 16.83 -27.46
C ALA A 12 -37.28 15.93 -26.99
N SER A 13 -36.08 16.09 -27.58
CA SER A 13 -34.85 15.47 -27.09
C SER A 13 -34.41 16.15 -25.81
N CYS A 14 -34.56 15.49 -24.66
CA CYS A 14 -33.90 15.89 -23.41
C CYS A 14 -32.40 15.61 -23.53
N VAL A 15 -31.61 16.64 -23.78
CA VAL A 15 -30.16 16.61 -23.62
C VAL A 15 -29.89 16.67 -22.13
N VAL A 16 -29.50 15.51 -21.53
CA VAL A 16 -28.96 15.44 -20.17
C VAL A 16 -27.56 16.07 -20.25
N PRO A 17 -27.26 17.15 -19.51
CA PRO A 17 -25.89 17.65 -19.49
C PRO A 17 -25.01 16.60 -18.80
N GLY A 18 -24.17 15.92 -19.55
CA GLY A 18 -23.12 15.10 -19.03
C GLY A 18 -22.22 15.98 -18.17
N SER A 19 -22.12 15.69 -16.89
CA SER A 19 -21.12 16.32 -16.01
C SER A 19 -19.75 15.98 -16.55
N VAL A 20 -19.13 16.91 -17.25
CA VAL A 20 -17.71 16.85 -17.60
C VAL A 20 -16.98 17.05 -16.27
N PHE A 21 -16.62 15.95 -15.60
CA PHE A 21 -15.65 16.02 -14.52
C PHE A 21 -14.34 16.47 -15.16
N ALA A 22 -13.86 17.64 -14.78
CA ALA A 22 -12.51 18.05 -15.12
C ALA A 22 -11.57 16.99 -14.53
N GLU A 23 -10.72 16.41 -15.38
CA GLU A 23 -9.68 15.51 -14.96
C GLU A 23 -8.79 16.29 -13.97
N GLU A 24 -8.83 15.92 -12.68
CA GLU A 24 -7.96 16.55 -11.69
C GLU A 24 -6.51 16.23 -12.12
N GLY A 25 -5.70 17.27 -12.35
CA GLY A 25 -4.28 17.12 -12.61
C GLY A 25 -3.56 16.41 -11.47
N ALA A 26 -2.26 16.16 -11.64
CA ALA A 26 -1.45 15.57 -10.56
C ALA A 26 -1.56 16.39 -9.28
N THR A 27 -1.68 15.72 -8.14
CA THR A 27 -1.74 16.33 -6.81
C THR A 27 -0.71 15.72 -5.88
N THR A 28 -0.26 16.48 -4.89
CA THR A 28 0.76 16.06 -3.93
C THR A 28 0.12 15.69 -2.61
N TYR A 29 0.59 14.59 -2.03
CA TYR A 29 0.27 14.19 -0.66
C TYR A 29 1.53 14.18 0.20
N ARG A 30 1.40 14.71 1.40
CA ARG A 30 2.30 14.36 2.51
C ARG A 30 1.87 13.01 3.04
N VAL A 31 2.82 12.06 3.06
CA VAL A 31 2.64 10.70 3.55
C VAL A 31 3.39 10.57 4.86
N THR A 32 2.69 10.18 5.92
CA THR A 32 3.27 9.88 7.22
C THR A 32 3.05 8.40 7.53
N PHE A 33 4.14 7.64 7.64
CA PHE A 33 4.13 6.23 8.00
C PHE A 33 4.49 6.13 9.49
N GLU A 34 3.53 5.74 10.33
CA GLU A 34 3.67 5.71 11.78
C GLU A 34 3.79 4.29 12.30
N ARG A 35 4.72 4.06 13.21
CA ARG A 35 4.85 2.83 13.96
C ARG A 35 4.08 2.94 15.29
N THR A 36 3.16 1.98 15.54
CA THR A 36 2.49 1.79 16.82
C THR A 36 2.87 0.44 17.46
N TRP A 37 3.58 -0.41 16.74
CA TRP A 37 4.08 -1.70 17.18
C TRP A 37 5.05 -1.52 18.36
N SER A 38 4.65 -1.99 19.52
CA SER A 38 5.35 -1.84 20.79
C SER A 38 5.06 -3.05 21.71
N GLU A 39 5.78 -3.17 22.81
CA GLU A 39 5.53 -4.19 23.83
C GLU A 39 4.12 -4.08 24.42
N ASP A 40 3.59 -2.88 24.57
CA ASP A 40 2.21 -2.67 25.10
C ASP A 40 1.14 -3.16 24.13
N THR A 41 1.36 -2.99 22.83
CA THR A 41 0.40 -3.39 21.79
C THR A 41 0.57 -4.84 21.37
N HIS A 42 1.81 -5.38 21.43
CA HIS A 42 2.21 -6.71 20.96
C HIS A 42 3.16 -7.37 21.98
N PRO A 43 2.66 -7.77 23.16
CA PRO A 43 3.52 -8.24 24.27
C PRO A 43 4.16 -9.61 24.06
N ALA A 44 3.71 -10.39 23.08
CA ALA A 44 4.19 -11.75 22.85
C ALA A 44 5.63 -11.74 22.32
N ASP A 45 6.60 -12.08 23.17
CA ASP A 45 8.05 -12.16 22.86
C ASP A 45 8.61 -10.93 22.14
N PHE A 46 8.14 -9.74 22.54
CA PHE A 46 8.49 -8.47 21.87
C PHE A 46 10.01 -8.28 21.80
N PRO A 47 10.59 -8.02 20.60
CA PRO A 47 12.03 -8.04 20.44
C PRO A 47 12.70 -6.76 20.95
N LEU A 48 13.86 -6.91 21.60
CA LEU A 48 14.60 -5.79 22.23
C LEU A 48 14.97 -4.66 21.27
N LEU A 49 15.30 -4.98 20.02
CA LEU A 49 15.74 -4.01 19.01
C LEU A 49 14.65 -3.69 17.99
N ALA A 50 13.39 -3.82 18.40
CA ALA A 50 12.23 -3.60 17.55
C ALA A 50 12.27 -2.25 16.82
N HIS A 51 12.16 -2.28 15.50
CA HIS A 51 12.06 -1.09 14.64
C HIS A 51 11.41 -1.43 13.30
N PHE A 52 11.02 -0.42 12.53
CA PHE A 52 10.75 -0.58 11.10
C PHE A 52 11.95 -0.12 10.30
N SER A 53 12.25 -0.82 9.20
CA SER A 53 13.23 -0.37 8.22
C SER A 53 12.86 1.00 7.63
N PRO A 54 13.71 1.64 6.84
CA PRO A 54 13.28 2.70 5.94
C PRO A 54 12.11 2.21 5.07
N VAL A 55 11.23 3.15 4.73
CA VAL A 55 9.97 2.86 4.03
C VAL A 55 10.19 2.93 2.52
N ILE A 56 9.62 1.98 1.77
CA ILE A 56 9.59 1.99 0.32
C ILE A 56 8.19 1.69 -0.20
N GLY A 57 7.86 2.20 -1.38
CA GLY A 57 6.57 1.97 -2.03
C GLY A 57 6.46 2.65 -3.37
N ALA A 58 5.23 2.71 -3.89
CA ALA A 58 4.95 3.29 -5.19
C ALA A 58 3.55 3.88 -5.27
N THR A 59 3.38 4.90 -6.12
CA THR A 59 2.06 5.25 -6.67
C THR A 59 1.82 4.45 -7.93
N HIS A 60 0.60 3.96 -8.15
CA HIS A 60 0.36 3.04 -9.26
C HIS A 60 -1.10 3.05 -9.75
N GLY A 61 -1.30 2.49 -10.94
CA GLY A 61 -2.60 2.15 -11.49
C GLY A 61 -3.23 0.90 -10.84
N ARG A 62 -4.44 0.55 -11.27
CA ARG A 62 -5.16 -0.62 -10.76
C ARG A 62 -4.61 -1.96 -11.27
N ASP A 63 -3.81 -1.92 -12.32
CA ASP A 63 -3.18 -3.06 -12.99
C ASP A 63 -1.80 -3.43 -12.42
N TYR A 64 -1.38 -2.75 -11.35
CA TYR A 64 -0.15 -3.05 -10.62
C TYR A 64 -0.44 -3.29 -9.15
N ALA A 65 0.27 -4.25 -8.56
CA ALA A 65 0.26 -4.51 -7.13
C ALA A 65 1.70 -4.78 -6.67
N LEU A 66 2.15 -4.05 -5.66
CA LEU A 66 3.44 -4.30 -5.00
C LEU A 66 3.32 -5.45 -4.00
N PHE A 67 2.18 -5.55 -3.32
CA PHE A 67 1.79 -6.64 -2.44
C PHE A 67 0.38 -7.09 -2.80
N SER A 68 0.15 -8.40 -2.90
CA SER A 68 -1.15 -8.96 -3.19
C SER A 68 -1.32 -10.31 -2.51
N GLU A 69 -2.37 -10.46 -1.74
CA GLU A 69 -2.64 -11.72 -1.04
C GLU A 69 -2.76 -12.88 -2.04
N GLY A 70 -1.98 -13.93 -1.82
CA GLY A 70 -1.86 -15.07 -2.72
C GLY A 70 -0.82 -14.93 -3.83
N ALA A 71 -0.14 -13.79 -3.97
CA ALA A 71 0.99 -13.62 -4.86
C ALA A 71 2.26 -14.25 -4.26
N THR A 72 3.30 -14.40 -5.08
CA THR A 72 4.64 -14.79 -4.64
C THR A 72 5.52 -13.55 -4.59
N ALA A 73 6.29 -13.39 -3.52
CA ALA A 73 7.20 -12.28 -3.36
C ALA A 73 8.22 -12.20 -4.50
N SER A 74 8.52 -10.98 -4.96
CA SER A 74 9.66 -10.73 -5.83
C SER A 74 10.97 -10.76 -5.02
N ALA A 75 12.10 -10.84 -5.71
CA ALA A 75 13.41 -10.74 -5.05
C ALA A 75 13.58 -9.41 -4.30
N GLY A 76 12.95 -8.35 -4.77
CA GLY A 76 12.95 -7.06 -4.08
C GLY A 76 12.12 -7.05 -2.82
N VAL A 77 10.93 -7.68 -2.82
CA VAL A 77 10.07 -7.83 -1.64
C VAL A 77 10.74 -8.72 -0.60
N GLU A 78 11.34 -9.86 -1.00
CA GLU A 78 12.17 -10.73 -0.16
C GLU A 78 13.23 -9.90 0.59
N ARG A 79 14.10 -9.20 -0.16
CA ARG A 79 15.20 -8.40 0.42
C ARG A 79 14.72 -7.26 1.32
N LEU A 80 13.57 -6.67 1.01
CA LEU A 80 12.97 -5.67 1.88
C LEU A 80 12.55 -6.30 3.21
N CYS A 81 11.80 -7.40 3.17
CA CYS A 81 11.13 -7.94 4.35
C CYS A 81 12.05 -8.80 5.23
N GLU A 82 13.15 -9.34 4.69
CA GLU A 82 14.18 -10.07 5.43
C GLU A 82 15.33 -9.17 5.93
N GLU A 83 15.75 -8.18 5.12
CA GLU A 83 16.97 -7.42 5.40
C GLU A 83 16.73 -5.90 5.56
N GLY A 84 15.52 -5.41 5.30
CA GLY A 84 15.20 -3.98 5.32
C GLY A 84 15.88 -3.18 4.22
N LYS A 85 16.29 -3.82 3.12
CA LYS A 85 16.99 -3.21 2.00
C LYS A 85 16.05 -2.84 0.88
N HIS A 86 16.21 -1.66 0.30
CA HIS A 86 15.41 -1.22 -0.84
C HIS A 86 15.83 -1.90 -2.15
N GLN A 87 17.10 -2.26 -2.33
CA GLN A 87 17.57 -2.97 -3.52
C GLN A 87 17.31 -4.48 -3.40
N PRO A 88 16.78 -5.15 -4.45
CA PRO A 88 16.51 -4.61 -5.80
C PRO A 88 15.10 -4.05 -6.01
N LEU A 89 14.25 -3.91 -4.97
CA LEU A 89 12.86 -3.48 -5.09
C LEU A 89 12.73 -2.09 -5.76
N ASP A 90 13.62 -1.16 -5.46
CA ASP A 90 13.68 0.15 -6.09
C ASP A 90 13.88 0.05 -7.61
N ALA A 91 14.76 -0.86 -8.07
CA ALA A 91 14.97 -1.11 -9.49
C ALA A 91 13.73 -1.78 -10.14
N GLU A 92 13.09 -2.73 -9.44
CA GLU A 92 11.85 -3.37 -9.90
C GLU A 92 10.73 -2.33 -10.08
N ILE A 93 10.56 -1.40 -9.12
CA ILE A 93 9.58 -0.32 -9.18
C ILE A 93 9.91 0.64 -10.34
N ARG A 94 11.18 1.04 -10.52
CA ARG A 94 11.60 1.92 -11.61
C ARG A 94 11.31 1.32 -12.99
N ALA A 95 11.50 0.02 -13.16
CA ALA A 95 11.14 -0.67 -14.39
C ALA A 95 9.62 -0.60 -14.68
N GLN A 96 8.78 -0.56 -13.64
CA GLN A 96 7.34 -0.38 -13.79
C GLN A 96 6.96 1.08 -14.10
N ILE A 97 7.74 2.06 -13.65
CA ILE A 97 7.57 3.46 -14.06
C ILE A 97 7.83 3.59 -15.57
N GLU A 98 8.90 2.98 -16.08
CA GLU A 98 9.21 2.98 -17.52
C GLU A 98 8.10 2.33 -18.36
N SER A 99 7.40 1.33 -17.81
CA SER A 99 6.25 0.68 -18.47
C SER A 99 4.92 1.46 -18.35
N GLY A 100 4.88 2.55 -17.56
CA GLY A 100 3.69 3.37 -17.33
C GLY A 100 2.67 2.78 -16.36
N ARG A 101 2.98 1.68 -15.65
CA ARG A 101 2.09 1.08 -14.64
C ARG A 101 2.24 1.70 -13.25
N VAL A 102 3.37 2.33 -13.01
CA VAL A 102 3.73 3.01 -11.76
C VAL A 102 4.01 4.47 -12.07
N GLY A 103 3.49 5.37 -11.24
CA GLY A 103 3.68 6.82 -11.40
C GLY A 103 4.96 7.31 -10.75
N ALA A 104 5.22 6.91 -9.49
CA ALA A 104 6.36 7.36 -8.73
C ALA A 104 6.82 6.32 -7.70
N LEU A 105 8.13 6.28 -7.46
CA LEU A 105 8.75 5.58 -6.34
C LEU A 105 8.61 6.43 -5.06
N ILE A 106 8.34 5.78 -3.95
CA ILE A 106 8.28 6.36 -2.60
C ILE A 106 9.42 5.76 -1.79
N GLU A 107 10.25 6.59 -1.19
CA GLU A 107 11.34 6.13 -0.33
C GLU A 107 11.55 7.07 0.86
N THR A 108 11.98 6.50 1.99
CA THR A 108 12.59 7.24 3.10
C THR A 108 13.97 6.67 3.39
N MET A 109 14.82 7.42 4.07
CA MET A 109 16.21 7.00 4.29
C MET A 109 16.45 6.44 5.69
N GLU A 110 15.62 6.79 6.65
CA GLU A 110 15.85 6.46 8.05
C GLU A 110 14.86 5.44 8.58
N PRO A 111 15.30 4.46 9.37
CA PRO A 111 14.44 3.52 10.05
C PRO A 111 13.62 4.19 11.17
N ILE A 112 12.43 3.65 11.45
CA ILE A 112 11.56 4.14 12.52
C ILE A 112 11.85 3.35 13.79
N ARG A 113 12.68 3.89 14.67
CA ARG A 113 13.17 3.20 15.90
C ARG A 113 12.33 3.49 17.14
N SER A 114 11.80 4.69 17.27
CA SER A 114 11.00 5.10 18.44
C SER A 114 9.54 4.63 18.35
N VAL A 115 8.84 4.61 19.50
CA VAL A 115 7.39 4.45 19.62
C VAL A 115 6.90 5.47 20.64
N PRO A 116 6.02 6.41 20.24
CA PRO A 116 5.61 6.66 18.86
C PRO A 116 6.78 7.13 17.99
N GLY A 117 6.73 6.79 16.71
CA GLY A 117 7.72 7.21 15.73
C GLY A 117 7.16 7.18 14.32
N SER A 118 7.70 8.01 13.43
CA SER A 118 7.22 8.09 12.06
C SER A 118 8.34 8.44 11.07
N ALA A 119 8.10 8.07 9.80
CA ALA A 119 8.82 8.58 8.65
C ALA A 119 7.84 9.38 7.78
N GLN A 120 8.31 10.46 7.17
CA GLN A 120 7.51 11.32 6.31
C GLN A 120 8.16 11.49 4.94
N THR A 121 7.33 11.54 3.92
CA THR A 121 7.73 11.87 2.56
C THR A 121 6.59 12.57 1.82
N ARG A 122 6.86 13.03 0.60
CA ARG A 122 5.85 13.56 -0.32
C ARG A 122 5.77 12.68 -1.53
N VAL A 123 4.55 12.55 -2.07
CA VAL A 123 4.31 11.78 -3.27
C VAL A 123 3.32 12.51 -4.16
N SER A 124 3.56 12.47 -5.46
CA SER A 124 2.60 12.93 -6.46
C SER A 124 1.76 11.76 -6.95
N VAL A 125 0.46 11.96 -7.03
CA VAL A 125 -0.51 11.04 -7.63
C VAL A 125 -1.25 11.74 -8.76
N ASP A 126 -1.70 10.99 -9.75
CA ASP A 126 -2.53 11.45 -10.86
C ASP A 126 -3.68 10.46 -11.11
N ALA A 127 -4.57 10.79 -12.03
CA ALA A 127 -5.72 9.94 -12.34
C ALA A 127 -5.35 8.55 -12.89
N GLY A 128 -4.18 8.42 -13.53
CA GLY A 128 -3.64 7.13 -14.00
C GLY A 128 -3.03 6.30 -12.87
N HIS A 129 -2.49 6.96 -11.83
CA HIS A 129 -1.78 6.33 -10.71
C HIS A 129 -2.33 6.80 -9.35
N PRO A 130 -3.63 6.60 -9.07
CA PRO A 130 -4.29 7.13 -7.89
C PRO A 130 -4.10 6.24 -6.64
N MET A 131 -3.43 5.11 -6.78
CA MET A 131 -3.23 4.15 -5.70
C MET A 131 -1.82 4.23 -5.12
N VAL A 132 -1.70 3.89 -3.85
CA VAL A 132 -0.41 3.80 -3.15
C VAL A 132 -0.26 2.41 -2.52
N SER A 133 0.88 1.78 -2.76
CA SER A 133 1.36 0.63 -1.97
C SER A 133 2.66 1.02 -1.31
N ILE A 134 2.79 0.75 0.00
CA ILE A 134 3.93 1.18 0.82
C ILE A 134 4.20 0.17 1.93
N ALA A 135 5.48 -0.10 2.21
CA ALA A 135 5.89 -1.06 3.21
C ALA A 135 7.20 -0.69 3.90
N ALA A 136 7.43 -1.34 5.05
CA ALA A 136 8.69 -1.38 5.75
C ALA A 136 8.86 -2.74 6.43
N MET A 137 10.08 -3.27 6.51
CA MET A 137 10.37 -4.47 7.29
C MET A 137 10.01 -4.26 8.77
N ILE A 138 9.42 -5.26 9.38
CA ILE A 138 9.28 -5.38 10.83
C ILE A 138 10.57 -6.03 11.35
N ALA A 139 11.45 -5.28 11.98
CA ALA A 139 12.76 -5.79 12.35
C ALA A 139 12.93 -5.89 13.89
N PRO A 140 13.52 -7.00 14.39
CA PRO A 140 13.88 -8.21 13.65
C PRO A 140 12.66 -9.05 13.29
N SER A 141 12.70 -9.76 12.19
CA SER A 141 11.73 -10.80 11.82
C SER A 141 12.32 -11.71 10.74
N PRO A 142 11.72 -12.88 10.46
CA PRO A 142 12.14 -13.69 9.32
C PRO A 142 11.93 -12.93 8.00
N ASP A 143 10.66 -12.70 7.63
CA ASP A 143 10.27 -12.07 6.36
C ASP A 143 9.00 -11.19 6.51
N TRP A 144 8.81 -10.56 7.68
CA TRP A 144 7.58 -9.82 7.96
C TRP A 144 7.70 -8.33 7.65
N CYS A 145 6.71 -7.81 6.94
CA CYS A 145 6.59 -6.40 6.60
C CYS A 145 5.31 -5.76 7.16
N ALA A 146 5.40 -4.50 7.57
CA ALA A 146 4.25 -3.63 7.81
C ALA A 146 3.81 -3.06 6.46
N VAL A 147 2.59 -3.37 6.02
CA VAL A 147 2.14 -3.12 4.63
C VAL A 147 0.83 -2.35 4.59
N ALA A 148 0.75 -1.34 3.71
CA ALA A 148 -0.48 -0.81 3.14
C ALA A 148 -0.46 -1.08 1.63
N ALA A 149 -1.35 -1.95 1.16
CA ALA A 149 -1.41 -2.38 -0.23
C ALA A 149 -2.59 -1.75 -0.96
N GLY A 150 -2.35 -1.13 -2.11
CA GLY A 150 -3.38 -0.65 -3.02
C GLY A 150 -4.34 0.38 -2.42
N VAL A 151 -3.85 1.33 -1.63
CA VAL A 151 -4.65 2.39 -1.03
C VAL A 151 -5.07 3.39 -2.09
N SER A 152 -6.35 3.44 -2.47
CA SER A 152 -6.85 4.45 -3.38
C SER A 152 -6.93 5.81 -2.70
N LEU A 153 -6.32 6.83 -3.29
CA LEU A 153 -6.44 8.23 -2.89
C LEU A 153 -7.50 8.97 -3.70
N MET A 154 -8.26 8.24 -4.52
CA MET A 154 -9.38 8.78 -5.30
C MET A 154 -10.68 8.07 -4.92
N GLU A 155 -11.72 8.86 -4.62
CA GLU A 155 -13.09 8.43 -4.35
C GLU A 155 -14.04 9.26 -5.21
N ASP A 156 -15.00 8.64 -5.86
CA ASP A 156 -15.99 9.28 -6.76
C ASP A 156 -15.34 10.22 -7.82
N GLY A 157 -14.18 9.82 -8.35
CA GLY A 157 -13.45 10.57 -9.37
C GLY A 157 -12.72 11.82 -8.86
N ARG A 158 -12.57 11.98 -7.54
CA ARG A 158 -11.86 13.10 -6.91
C ARG A 158 -10.83 12.63 -5.91
N PHE A 159 -9.72 13.33 -5.83
CA PHE A 159 -8.70 13.07 -4.82
C PHE A 159 -9.20 13.46 -3.43
N VAL A 160 -9.09 12.54 -2.47
CA VAL A 160 -9.48 12.77 -1.08
C VAL A 160 -8.59 13.81 -0.41
N ALA A 161 -9.13 14.58 0.55
CA ALA A 161 -8.33 15.56 1.28
C ALA A 161 -7.38 14.90 2.29
N GLU A 162 -7.85 13.82 2.91
CA GLU A 162 -7.09 13.03 3.88
C GLU A 162 -7.54 11.57 3.85
N LYS A 163 -6.62 10.66 4.08
CA LYS A 163 -6.91 9.24 4.28
C LYS A 163 -5.93 8.62 5.27
N THR A 164 -6.48 7.85 6.22
CA THR A 164 -5.71 7.06 7.17
C THR A 164 -6.01 5.58 6.96
N VAL A 165 -4.97 4.75 6.93
CA VAL A 165 -5.07 3.29 6.75
C VAL A 165 -4.20 2.60 7.79
N GLU A 166 -4.76 1.60 8.48
CA GLU A 166 -4.02 0.76 9.40
C GLU A 166 -3.05 -0.16 8.66
N LEU A 167 -1.85 -0.30 9.22
CA LEU A 167 -0.82 -1.21 8.74
C LEU A 167 -0.89 -2.52 9.51
N TYR A 168 -0.88 -3.61 8.78
CA TYR A 168 -0.82 -4.94 9.36
C TYR A 168 0.47 -5.64 8.98
N ALA A 169 0.88 -6.60 9.81
CA ALA A 169 2.01 -7.45 9.46
C ALA A 169 1.62 -8.40 8.31
N TRP A 170 2.48 -8.47 7.31
CA TRP A 170 2.43 -9.43 6.22
C TRP A 170 3.60 -10.37 6.33
N ASP A 171 3.37 -11.62 6.04
CA ASP A 171 4.31 -12.71 5.86
C ASP A 171 4.47 -12.87 4.36
N VAL A 172 5.66 -12.61 3.84
CA VAL A 172 5.87 -12.61 2.40
C VAL A 172 6.29 -13.99 1.86
N GLY A 173 6.41 -14.98 2.75
CA GLY A 173 6.56 -16.39 2.41
C GLY A 173 7.91 -16.77 1.84
N THR A 174 8.94 -16.00 2.14
CA THR A 174 10.31 -16.25 1.68
C THR A 174 11.14 -16.99 2.71
N ASP A 175 10.76 -16.92 3.99
CA ASP A 175 11.39 -17.61 5.11
C ASP A 175 10.35 -18.43 5.92
N ALA A 176 10.64 -19.69 6.21
CA ALA A 176 9.77 -20.58 6.99
C ALA A 176 9.90 -20.41 8.51
N ALA A 177 10.76 -19.53 8.98
CA ALA A 177 10.95 -19.28 10.41
C ALA A 177 9.71 -18.59 11.02
N THR A 178 9.42 -18.88 12.28
CA THR A 178 8.16 -18.50 12.92
C THR A 178 8.35 -17.57 14.12
N SER A 179 9.56 -17.07 14.36
CA SER A 179 9.84 -16.19 15.51
C SER A 179 10.83 -15.09 15.15
N TYR A 180 10.82 -14.00 15.93
CA TYR A 180 11.73 -12.86 15.78
C TYR A 180 13.22 -13.20 15.84
N ARG A 181 13.58 -14.35 16.42
CA ARG A 181 14.96 -14.76 16.70
C ARG A 181 15.36 -16.06 16.01
N ALA A 182 14.52 -16.59 15.16
CA ALA A 182 14.83 -17.79 14.42
C ALA A 182 16.03 -17.56 13.46
N LEU A 183 16.72 -18.62 13.15
CA LEU A 183 17.70 -18.60 12.07
C LEU A 183 16.97 -18.58 10.75
N ASP A 184 17.59 -17.98 9.74
CA ASP A 184 17.15 -17.98 8.35
C ASP A 184 16.79 -19.41 7.89
N ALA A 185 15.61 -19.56 7.31
CA ALA A 185 15.02 -20.80 6.83
C ALA A 185 14.37 -20.60 5.45
N ASP A 186 15.14 -20.07 4.51
CA ASP A 186 14.75 -19.77 3.11
C ASP A 186 13.81 -20.84 2.52
N THR A 187 12.69 -20.42 1.93
CA THR A 187 11.72 -21.29 1.27
C THR A 187 11.91 -21.28 -0.23
N LYS A 188 12.04 -22.48 -0.83
CA LYS A 188 12.12 -22.64 -2.30
C LYS A 188 11.28 -23.82 -2.78
N PRO A 189 10.23 -23.55 -3.59
CA PRO A 189 9.75 -22.23 -4.04
C PRO A 189 9.14 -21.42 -2.90
N HIS A 190 9.15 -20.09 -3.02
CA HIS A 190 8.48 -19.21 -2.08
C HIS A 190 6.99 -19.54 -1.97
N VAL A 191 6.42 -19.41 -0.78
CA VAL A 191 4.98 -19.59 -0.57
C VAL A 191 4.25 -18.28 -0.89
N PRO A 192 2.93 -18.29 -1.18
CA PRO A 192 2.20 -17.06 -1.44
C PRO A 192 2.16 -16.12 -0.24
N GLU A 193 2.33 -14.81 -0.51
CA GLU A 193 2.18 -13.73 0.46
C GLU A 193 0.81 -13.74 1.13
N MET A 194 0.76 -13.43 2.40
CA MET A 194 -0.48 -13.29 3.14
C MET A 194 -0.36 -12.34 4.32
N ARG A 195 -1.49 -11.82 4.78
CA ARG A 195 -1.52 -11.15 6.09
C ARG A 195 -1.07 -12.13 7.17
N SER A 196 -0.06 -11.77 7.95
CA SER A 196 0.56 -12.67 8.92
C SER A 196 -0.47 -13.16 9.94
N ARG A 197 -0.44 -14.48 10.17
CA ARG A 197 -1.22 -15.15 11.21
C ARG A 197 -0.35 -15.55 12.39
N SER A 198 0.85 -15.06 12.47
CA SER A 198 1.73 -15.28 13.61
C SER A 198 1.04 -14.79 14.89
N PRO A 199 1.11 -15.55 15.99
CA PRO A 199 0.52 -15.16 17.27
C PRO A 199 1.06 -13.83 17.80
N TYR A 200 2.21 -13.39 17.34
CA TYR A 200 2.80 -12.09 17.67
C TYR A 200 1.98 -10.89 17.22
N PHE A 201 1.17 -11.07 16.18
CA PHE A 201 0.33 -10.00 15.58
C PHE A 201 -1.16 -10.24 15.80
N LEU A 202 -1.53 -11.21 16.64
CA LEU A 202 -2.93 -11.52 16.96
C LEU A 202 -3.26 -11.21 18.41
N ARG A 203 -4.46 -10.71 18.65
CA ARG A 203 -5.09 -10.62 19.96
C ARG A 203 -6.51 -11.21 19.85
N ASP A 204 -6.80 -12.22 20.66
CA ASP A 204 -8.09 -12.94 20.63
C ASP A 204 -8.45 -13.45 19.22
N GLY A 205 -7.45 -13.86 18.44
CA GLY A 205 -7.59 -14.35 17.07
C GLY A 205 -7.77 -13.28 16.00
N ALA A 206 -7.84 -12.00 16.37
CA ALA A 206 -7.92 -10.87 15.44
C ALA A 206 -6.54 -10.22 15.21
N SER A 207 -6.25 -9.81 13.97
CA SER A 207 -5.01 -9.08 13.66
C SER A 207 -5.01 -7.72 14.34
N VAL A 208 -3.88 -7.38 15.00
CA VAL A 208 -3.65 -6.09 15.64
C VAL A 208 -2.80 -5.24 14.69
N PRO A 209 -3.18 -3.97 14.42
CA PRO A 209 -2.38 -3.08 13.59
C PRO A 209 -0.99 -2.84 14.20
N VAL A 210 0.05 -2.87 13.37
CA VAL A 210 1.43 -2.57 13.76
C VAL A 210 1.81 -1.11 13.55
N GLY A 211 0.97 -0.36 12.86
CA GLY A 211 1.15 1.04 12.54
C GLY A 211 -0.02 1.59 11.74
N ARG A 212 0.16 2.78 11.19
CA ARG A 212 -0.77 3.39 10.23
C ARG A 212 -0.04 4.27 9.24
N VAL A 213 -0.64 4.47 8.09
CA VAL A 213 -0.18 5.47 7.13
C VAL A 213 -1.26 6.54 6.96
N ILE A 214 -0.82 7.80 6.98
CA ILE A 214 -1.69 8.98 6.87
C ILE A 214 -1.29 9.75 5.61
N PHE A 215 -2.25 9.99 4.75
CA PHE A 215 -2.13 10.76 3.53
C PHE A 215 -2.87 12.08 3.71
N VAL A 216 -2.20 13.22 3.56
CA VAL A 216 -2.80 14.55 3.62
C VAL A 216 -2.46 15.29 2.34
N ARG A 217 -3.48 15.70 1.58
CA ARG A 217 -3.33 16.46 0.34
C ARG A 217 -2.77 17.86 0.67
N GLU A 218 -1.76 18.31 -0.08
CA GLU A 218 -1.14 19.63 0.02
C GLU A 218 -1.61 20.60 -1.07
#